data_99c0127173ceb3ba7b35cbd6217314b8
#
_entry.id   99c0127173ceb3ba7b35cbd6217314b8
#
_cell.length_a   1.000
_cell.length_b   1.000
_cell.length_c   1.000
_cell.angle_alpha   90.00
_cell.angle_beta   90.00
_cell.angle_gamma   90.00
#
_symmetry.space_group_name_H-M   'P 1'
#
loop_
_entity.id
_entity.type
_entity.pdbx_description
1 polymer ?
#
loop_
_entity_poly.entity_id
_entity_poly.type
_entity_poly.pdbx_seq_one_letter_code
_entity_poly.pdbx_strand_id
1 'polypeptide(L)'
;AHLMAQALEALYPGVKFGIGPALENGFYYDVDLGDKVLSDNDLPAIEKKMLEFAHSKEAFQCTHVAKADALKYFNEKGDEYKVELIDELEDGKITFYQNGSFTDLCRGPHLRDTSMIKAVKLTAIAGAYWRGDEKRQQLTRIYGITFPKKSLLDEYLVMLEEAKKRDHRKLGKEMELFTFSSRVGLGLPLWLPRGSVMRLQLENFLRRKLDEYGYLPVVTPHIGSKQLYVTSGHYAKYGKDSFQPIHTPQEGEEYMLKPMNCPHHCEIYRSAPRSYRDLPLRFAEFGTVYRYEQSGELHGLTRVRCFTQDDAHLFVRPDQLKEEFEKVIDLILYVFGSFKFQNFTAQVSLRDPEHKEKYIGSDENWDRAEQGIIEAAAEKGLQTVVEYGEAAFYGPKLDFMVKDALGRKWQLGTVQVDYNLPERFQLEYTDKDGSKKRPVMIHRAPFGSIERFTAVLLEHTAGHLPLWLAPDQVKVLPVSEKYADYAKKVCDL
;
A
#
# COMPACT_ATOMS: atom_id res chain seq x y z
N ALA A 1 8.89 16.17 -18.28
CA ALA A 1 10.18 16.34 -17.64
C ALA A 1 11.11 17.24 -18.49
N HIS A 2 11.52 16.86 -19.73
CA HIS A 2 12.45 17.65 -20.57
C HIS A 2 11.99 19.07 -20.87
N LEU A 3 10.69 19.29 -21.14
CA LEU A 3 10.17 20.63 -21.37
C LEU A 3 10.32 21.53 -20.12
N MET A 4 10.21 20.94 -18.92
CA MET A 4 10.47 21.64 -17.66
C MET A 4 11.97 21.95 -17.52
N ALA A 5 12.84 21.00 -17.84
CA ALA A 5 14.29 21.20 -17.80
C ALA A 5 14.72 22.32 -18.75
N GLN A 6 14.20 22.34 -19.97
CA GLN A 6 14.41 23.44 -20.93
C GLN A 6 13.95 24.79 -20.40
N ALA A 7 12.77 24.83 -19.75
CA ALA A 7 12.25 26.05 -19.14
C ALA A 7 13.14 26.53 -17.98
N LEU A 8 13.62 25.59 -17.16
CA LEU A 8 14.53 25.90 -16.04
C LEU A 8 15.88 26.40 -16.53
N GLU A 9 16.46 25.79 -17.56
CA GLU A 9 17.71 26.25 -18.18
C GLU A 9 17.61 27.70 -18.71
N ALA A 10 16.47 28.00 -19.34
CA ALA A 10 16.21 29.36 -19.87
C ALA A 10 15.96 30.42 -18.77
N LEU A 11 15.37 30.04 -17.64
CA LEU A 11 15.06 30.95 -16.55
C LEU A 11 16.18 31.07 -15.52
N TYR A 12 16.96 30.01 -15.36
CA TYR A 12 18.02 29.91 -14.35
C TYR A 12 19.33 29.48 -14.99
N PRO A 13 20.08 30.40 -15.62
CA PRO A 13 21.39 30.07 -16.21
C PRO A 13 22.33 29.43 -15.19
N GLY A 14 22.98 28.33 -15.60
CA GLY A 14 23.89 27.58 -14.73
C GLY A 14 23.21 26.49 -13.87
N VAL A 15 21.91 26.26 -14.05
CA VAL A 15 21.24 25.12 -13.42
C VAL A 15 21.86 23.79 -13.88
N LYS A 16 22.09 22.87 -12.92
CA LYS A 16 22.55 21.50 -13.20
C LYS A 16 21.41 20.53 -13.04
N PHE A 17 21.42 19.47 -13.85
CA PHE A 17 20.32 18.54 -13.95
C PHE A 17 20.68 17.15 -13.39
N GLY A 18 19.92 16.69 -12.40
CA GLY A 18 19.99 15.32 -11.91
C GLY A 18 19.19 14.36 -12.78
N ILE A 19 18.13 13.79 -12.23
CA ILE A 19 17.27 12.78 -12.86
C ILE A 19 15.83 13.31 -12.97
N GLY A 20 15.19 13.06 -14.14
CA GLY A 20 13.82 13.49 -14.40
C GLY A 20 12.95 12.41 -15.04
N PRO A 21 12.53 11.37 -14.25
CA PRO A 21 11.70 10.30 -14.78
C PRO A 21 10.24 10.71 -14.94
N ALA A 22 9.53 9.98 -15.81
CA ALA A 22 8.08 9.93 -15.80
C ALA A 22 7.60 9.03 -14.63
N LEU A 23 6.49 9.41 -14.02
CA LEU A 23 5.78 8.66 -13.00
C LEU A 23 4.41 8.23 -13.55
N GLU A 24 3.75 7.29 -12.88
CA GLU A 24 2.38 6.88 -13.24
C GLU A 24 1.42 8.09 -13.29
N ASN A 25 1.56 9.03 -12.35
CA ASN A 25 0.70 10.22 -12.23
C ASN A 25 1.50 11.53 -12.40
N GLY A 26 2.36 11.61 -13.43
CA GLY A 26 3.08 12.84 -13.70
C GLY A 26 4.57 12.63 -13.98
N PHE A 27 5.38 13.57 -13.52
CA PHE A 27 6.84 13.53 -13.66
C PHE A 27 7.47 14.39 -12.55
N TYR A 28 8.77 14.21 -12.34
CA TYR A 28 9.58 15.19 -11.61
C TYR A 28 10.91 15.44 -12.32
N TYR A 29 11.64 16.42 -11.84
CA TYR A 29 13.04 16.63 -12.19
C TYR A 29 13.79 17.14 -10.96
N ASP A 30 14.96 16.55 -10.71
CA ASP A 30 15.88 16.96 -9.66
C ASP A 30 16.90 17.94 -10.27
N VAL A 31 17.00 19.13 -9.72
CA VAL A 31 17.86 20.19 -10.22
C VAL A 31 18.68 20.82 -9.10
N ASP A 32 19.89 21.22 -9.44
CA ASP A 32 20.75 22.04 -8.58
C ASP A 32 20.76 23.47 -9.11
N LEU A 33 20.28 24.40 -8.31
CA LEU A 33 20.15 25.81 -8.65
C LEU A 33 21.24 26.66 -7.94
N GLY A 34 22.25 25.99 -7.35
CA GLY A 34 23.25 26.65 -6.53
C GLY A 34 22.62 27.32 -5.31
N ASP A 35 22.90 28.61 -5.13
CA ASP A 35 22.38 29.39 -4.00
C ASP A 35 20.90 29.80 -4.14
N LYS A 36 20.26 29.49 -5.26
CA LYS A 36 18.86 29.85 -5.51
C LYS A 36 17.91 28.85 -4.90
N VAL A 37 16.97 29.33 -4.10
CA VAL A 37 15.90 28.54 -3.51
C VAL A 37 14.59 28.86 -4.23
N LEU A 38 13.94 27.84 -4.79
CA LEU A 38 12.62 27.96 -5.39
C LEU A 38 11.52 27.83 -4.34
N SER A 39 10.46 28.57 -4.55
CA SER A 39 9.22 28.50 -3.79
C SER A 39 8.03 28.21 -4.70
N ASP A 40 6.87 27.90 -4.12
CA ASP A 40 5.64 27.71 -4.90
C ASP A 40 5.26 28.92 -5.75
N ASN A 41 5.73 30.12 -5.38
CA ASN A 41 5.49 31.36 -6.14
C ASN A 41 6.26 31.39 -7.47
N ASP A 42 7.30 30.60 -7.63
CA ASP A 42 8.11 30.53 -8.86
C ASP A 42 7.50 29.56 -9.90
N LEU A 43 6.69 28.62 -9.45
CA LEU A 43 6.10 27.60 -10.32
C LEU A 43 5.29 28.16 -11.50
N PRO A 44 4.46 29.19 -11.33
CA PRO A 44 3.71 29.79 -12.45
C PRO A 44 4.59 30.35 -13.55
N ALA A 45 5.76 30.90 -13.22
CA ALA A 45 6.71 31.43 -14.20
C ALA A 45 7.34 30.31 -15.03
N ILE A 46 7.69 29.20 -14.37
CA ILE A 46 8.22 27.99 -15.03
C ILE A 46 7.14 27.38 -15.93
N GLU A 47 5.90 27.22 -15.44
CA GLU A 47 4.76 26.71 -16.23
C GLU A 47 4.52 27.56 -17.51
N LYS A 48 4.55 28.87 -17.35
CA LYS A 48 4.41 29.79 -18.49
C LYS A 48 5.51 29.55 -19.52
N LYS A 49 6.75 29.43 -19.07
CA LYS A 49 7.89 29.18 -19.95
C LYS A 49 7.79 27.80 -20.64
N MET A 50 7.35 26.77 -19.93
CA MET A 50 7.07 25.47 -20.52
C MET A 50 6.03 25.56 -21.64
N LEU A 51 4.93 26.29 -21.42
CA LEU A 51 3.89 26.45 -22.44
C LEU A 51 4.37 27.28 -23.65
N GLU A 52 5.26 28.26 -23.45
CA GLU A 52 5.90 28.99 -24.56
C GLU A 52 6.68 27.98 -25.45
N PHE A 53 7.51 27.11 -24.87
CA PHE A 53 8.23 26.08 -25.61
C PHE A 53 7.31 25.00 -26.20
N ALA A 54 6.19 24.69 -25.56
CA ALA A 54 5.19 23.79 -26.14
C ALA A 54 4.59 24.35 -27.44
N HIS A 55 4.37 25.66 -27.48
CA HIS A 55 3.83 26.33 -28.66
C HIS A 55 4.84 26.46 -29.81
N SER A 56 6.15 26.43 -29.56
CA SER A 56 7.17 26.50 -30.61
C SER A 56 7.25 25.23 -31.46
N LYS A 57 6.59 24.14 -31.07
CA LYS A 57 6.48 22.87 -31.81
C LYS A 57 7.83 22.23 -32.14
N GLU A 58 8.75 22.27 -31.18
CA GLU A 58 10.09 21.70 -31.32
C GLU A 58 10.01 20.17 -31.35
N ALA A 59 10.68 19.57 -32.33
CA ALA A 59 10.77 18.13 -32.43
C ALA A 59 11.75 17.57 -31.39
N PHE A 60 11.42 16.41 -30.79
CA PHE A 60 12.37 15.65 -29.99
C PHE A 60 13.24 14.78 -30.89
N GLN A 61 14.53 15.04 -30.91
CA GLN A 61 15.52 14.29 -31.70
C GLN A 61 16.36 13.39 -30.78
N CYS A 62 16.41 12.10 -31.09
CA CYS A 62 17.25 11.14 -30.39
C CYS A 62 18.55 10.93 -31.15
N THR A 63 19.67 11.02 -30.48
CA THR A 63 21.00 10.79 -31.04
C THR A 63 21.77 9.81 -30.16
N HIS A 64 22.36 8.77 -30.75
CA HIS A 64 23.33 7.91 -30.08
C HIS A 64 24.67 8.61 -30.02
N VAL A 65 25.29 8.65 -28.84
CA VAL A 65 26.53 9.38 -28.62
C VAL A 65 27.56 8.45 -28.01
N ALA A 66 28.82 8.54 -28.47
CA ALA A 66 29.92 7.84 -27.83
C ALA A 66 30.18 8.37 -26.42
N LYS A 67 30.56 7.49 -25.50
CA LYS A 67 30.78 7.86 -24.08
C LYS A 67 31.73 9.03 -23.89
N ALA A 68 32.84 9.04 -24.67
CA ALA A 68 33.83 10.13 -24.64
C ALA A 68 33.23 11.48 -25.03
N ASP A 69 32.39 11.53 -26.06
CA ASP A 69 31.74 12.75 -26.52
C ASP A 69 30.66 13.23 -25.52
N ALA A 70 29.91 12.28 -24.95
CA ALA A 70 28.92 12.57 -23.92
C ALA A 70 29.56 13.17 -22.67
N LEU A 71 30.65 12.58 -22.18
CA LEU A 71 31.42 13.13 -21.04
C LEU A 71 31.97 14.52 -21.36
N LYS A 72 32.55 14.70 -22.57
CA LYS A 72 33.04 16.00 -22.99
C LYS A 72 31.95 17.06 -22.97
N TYR A 73 30.77 16.79 -23.54
CA TYR A 73 29.65 17.71 -23.60
C TYR A 73 29.21 18.17 -22.20
N PHE A 74 28.97 17.25 -21.28
CA PHE A 74 28.49 17.61 -19.95
C PHE A 74 29.57 18.19 -19.03
N ASN A 75 30.85 17.84 -19.24
CA ASN A 75 31.97 18.54 -18.58
C ASN A 75 32.07 20.00 -19.03
N GLU A 76 31.96 20.28 -20.33
CA GLU A 76 31.95 21.65 -20.86
C GLU A 76 30.74 22.44 -20.35
N LYS A 77 29.59 21.78 -20.16
CA LYS A 77 28.38 22.36 -19.57
C LYS A 77 28.47 22.54 -18.06
N GLY A 78 29.43 21.91 -17.38
CA GLY A 78 29.62 21.95 -15.93
C GLY A 78 28.58 21.15 -15.14
N ASP A 79 27.92 20.16 -15.76
CA ASP A 79 26.90 19.33 -15.13
C ASP A 79 27.48 18.02 -14.60
N GLU A 80 27.99 18.08 -13.37
CA GLU A 80 28.64 16.97 -12.69
C GLU A 80 27.72 15.77 -12.44
N TYR A 81 26.41 15.99 -12.26
CA TYR A 81 25.44 14.91 -12.04
C TYR A 81 25.28 14.06 -13.30
N LYS A 82 25.26 14.68 -14.48
CA LYS A 82 25.19 13.97 -15.78
C LYS A 82 26.51 13.25 -16.08
N VAL A 83 27.63 13.85 -15.76
CA VAL A 83 28.95 13.19 -15.90
C VAL A 83 28.98 11.91 -15.07
N GLU A 84 28.58 11.97 -13.78
CA GLU A 84 28.52 10.79 -12.92
C GLU A 84 27.59 9.70 -13.47
N LEU A 85 26.40 10.08 -14.00
CA LEU A 85 25.48 9.13 -14.61
C LEU A 85 26.07 8.44 -15.84
N ILE A 86 26.79 9.20 -16.69
CA ILE A 86 27.41 8.69 -17.91
C ILE A 86 28.55 7.73 -17.58
N ASP A 87 29.33 8.01 -16.52
CA ASP A 87 30.44 7.15 -16.11
C ASP A 87 30.00 5.70 -15.79
N GLU A 88 28.77 5.52 -15.31
CA GLU A 88 28.20 4.21 -15.02
C GLU A 88 27.60 3.50 -16.25
N LEU A 89 27.38 4.22 -17.35
CA LEU A 89 26.79 3.66 -18.54
C LEU A 89 27.84 2.98 -19.44
N GLU A 90 27.43 1.89 -20.08
CA GLU A 90 28.24 1.23 -21.10
C GLU A 90 28.27 2.07 -22.38
N ASP A 91 29.43 2.09 -23.06
CA ASP A 91 29.53 2.74 -24.37
C ASP A 91 28.59 2.07 -25.38
N GLY A 92 28.00 2.87 -26.26
CA GLY A 92 27.00 2.42 -27.22
C GLY A 92 25.55 2.39 -26.67
N LYS A 93 25.33 2.55 -25.37
CA LYS A 93 23.98 2.65 -24.75
C LYS A 93 23.58 4.07 -24.38
N ILE A 94 24.36 5.08 -24.75
CA ILE A 94 24.15 6.48 -24.38
C ILE A 94 23.35 7.17 -25.48
N THR A 95 22.23 7.76 -25.10
CA THR A 95 21.38 8.55 -25.97
C THR A 95 21.15 9.94 -25.43
N PHE A 96 21.22 10.93 -26.31
CA PHE A 96 20.82 12.30 -26.08
C PHE A 96 19.47 12.55 -26.73
N TYR A 97 18.63 13.30 -26.02
CA TYR A 97 17.40 13.85 -26.57
C TYR A 97 17.52 15.36 -26.62
N GLN A 98 17.31 15.92 -27.82
CA GLN A 98 17.33 17.36 -28.08
C GLN A 98 15.94 17.86 -28.45
N ASN A 99 15.55 19.00 -27.88
CA ASN A 99 14.39 19.78 -28.29
C ASN A 99 14.77 21.27 -28.29
N GLY A 100 14.68 21.89 -29.46
CA GLY A 100 15.20 23.24 -29.65
C GLY A 100 16.70 23.33 -29.33
N SER A 101 17.06 24.25 -28.44
CA SER A 101 18.44 24.43 -27.94
C SER A 101 18.79 23.52 -26.75
N PHE A 102 17.83 22.85 -26.13
CA PHE A 102 18.04 22.03 -24.96
C PHE A 102 18.42 20.58 -25.33
N THR A 103 19.48 20.08 -24.71
CA THR A 103 19.93 18.70 -24.89
C THR A 103 20.16 18.04 -23.53
N ASP A 104 19.65 16.82 -23.36
CA ASP A 104 19.78 16.06 -22.13
C ASP A 104 20.08 14.58 -22.37
N LEU A 105 20.72 13.95 -21.36
CA LEU A 105 20.92 12.51 -21.27
C LEU A 105 19.59 11.82 -20.94
N CYS A 106 19.08 10.97 -21.84
CA CYS A 106 17.83 10.26 -21.61
C CYS A 106 17.70 8.99 -22.45
N ARG A 107 17.03 7.99 -21.89
CA ARG A 107 16.73 6.72 -22.57
C ARG A 107 15.53 6.80 -23.51
N GLY A 108 14.66 7.82 -23.32
CA GLY A 108 13.38 7.88 -24.04
C GLY A 108 12.38 6.78 -23.59
N PRO A 109 11.31 6.52 -24.36
CA PRO A 109 10.93 7.29 -25.55
C PRO A 109 10.38 8.68 -25.19
N HIS A 110 10.29 9.55 -26.20
CA HIS A 110 9.72 10.89 -26.08
C HIS A 110 8.55 11.07 -27.06
N LEU A 111 7.76 12.12 -26.84
CA LEU A 111 6.78 12.60 -27.81
C LEU A 111 7.47 13.02 -29.12
N ARG A 112 6.72 13.03 -30.23
CA ARG A 112 7.26 13.47 -31.52
C ARG A 112 7.73 14.93 -31.47
N ASP A 113 6.94 15.79 -30.85
CA ASP A 113 7.23 17.20 -30.71
C ASP A 113 6.55 17.82 -29.48
N THR A 114 6.98 19.00 -29.06
CA THR A 114 6.49 19.69 -27.87
C THR A 114 5.03 20.16 -27.99
N SER A 115 4.49 20.29 -29.22
CA SER A 115 3.11 20.72 -29.45
C SER A 115 2.05 19.75 -28.96
N MET A 116 2.44 18.50 -28.64
CA MET A 116 1.55 17.52 -28.05
C MET A 116 1.23 17.83 -26.59
N ILE A 117 2.03 18.66 -25.92
CA ILE A 117 1.82 19.09 -24.55
C ILE A 117 0.87 20.29 -24.55
N LYS A 118 -0.37 20.08 -24.09
CA LYS A 118 -1.44 21.12 -24.14
C LYS A 118 -1.74 21.76 -22.79
N ALA A 119 -1.52 21.03 -21.71
CA ALA A 119 -1.81 21.49 -20.37
C ALA A 119 -0.74 20.96 -19.40
N VAL A 120 -0.19 21.88 -18.60
CA VAL A 120 0.88 21.60 -17.63
C VAL A 120 0.49 22.21 -16.30
N LYS A 121 0.77 21.53 -15.20
CA LYS A 121 0.74 22.07 -13.85
C LYS A 121 1.94 21.54 -13.08
N LEU A 122 2.70 22.45 -12.47
CA LEU A 122 3.70 22.09 -11.48
C LEU A 122 3.02 22.04 -10.11
N THR A 123 3.21 20.96 -9.38
CA THR A 123 2.35 20.61 -8.22
C THR A 123 3.03 20.77 -6.88
N ALA A 124 4.35 20.63 -6.82
CA ALA A 124 5.10 20.74 -5.57
C ALA A 124 6.60 20.94 -5.81
N ILE A 125 7.27 21.45 -4.78
CA ILE A 125 8.71 21.51 -4.67
C ILE A 125 9.11 20.74 -3.41
N ALA A 126 10.14 19.89 -3.48
CA ALA A 126 10.70 19.15 -2.37
C ALA A 126 12.24 19.10 -2.45
N GLY A 127 12.89 18.88 -1.31
CA GLY A 127 14.30 18.52 -1.28
C GLY A 127 14.49 17.04 -1.56
N ALA A 128 15.50 16.68 -2.34
CA ALA A 128 15.87 15.29 -2.59
C ALA A 128 17.40 15.14 -2.58
N TYR A 129 17.91 14.26 -1.75
CA TYR A 129 19.34 13.99 -1.75
C TYR A 129 19.75 13.24 -3.02
N TRP A 130 20.88 13.64 -3.61
CA TRP A 130 21.41 12.99 -4.80
C TRP A 130 21.57 11.49 -4.56
N ARG A 131 20.89 10.67 -5.40
CA ARG A 131 20.82 9.20 -5.28
C ARG A 131 20.28 8.68 -3.93
N GLY A 132 19.53 9.49 -3.20
CA GLY A 132 18.97 9.10 -1.91
C GLY A 132 19.96 9.03 -0.76
N ASP A 133 21.20 9.50 -0.95
CA ASP A 133 22.23 9.52 0.08
C ASP A 133 22.21 10.86 0.83
N GLU A 134 21.82 10.85 2.10
CA GLU A 134 21.74 12.01 2.98
C GLU A 134 23.07 12.75 3.18
N LYS A 135 24.19 12.11 2.86
CA LYS A 135 25.54 12.70 2.94
C LYS A 135 25.93 13.48 1.68
N ARG A 136 25.14 13.39 0.63
CA ARG A 136 25.38 14.04 -0.65
C ARG A 136 24.55 15.32 -0.80
N GLN A 137 24.81 16.06 -1.90
CA GLN A 137 24.13 17.32 -2.18
C GLN A 137 22.60 17.13 -2.21
N GLN A 138 21.88 18.00 -1.53
CA GLN A 138 20.44 18.10 -1.60
C GLN A 138 20.05 18.91 -2.84
N LEU A 139 19.29 18.28 -3.74
CA LEU A 139 18.75 18.87 -4.96
C LEU A 139 17.33 19.37 -4.72
N THR A 140 16.89 20.29 -5.56
CA THR A 140 15.50 20.72 -5.62
C THR A 140 14.72 19.81 -6.57
N ARG A 141 13.73 19.08 -6.07
CA ARG A 141 12.82 18.23 -6.85
C ARG A 141 11.55 18.99 -7.16
N ILE A 142 11.25 19.14 -8.44
CA ILE A 142 10.04 19.83 -8.91
C ILE A 142 9.12 18.79 -9.53
N TYR A 143 7.90 18.67 -8.98
CA TYR A 143 6.88 17.76 -9.49
C TYR A 143 5.95 18.49 -10.48
N GLY A 144 5.51 17.77 -11.49
CA GLY A 144 4.55 18.28 -12.47
C GLY A 144 3.68 17.21 -13.08
N ILE A 145 2.60 17.66 -13.69
CA ILE A 145 1.67 16.80 -14.42
C ILE A 145 1.28 17.46 -15.74
N THR A 146 1.00 16.65 -16.74
CA THR A 146 0.53 17.11 -18.04
C THR A 146 -0.67 16.33 -18.52
N PHE A 147 -1.55 16.99 -19.25
CA PHE A 147 -2.70 16.38 -19.91
C PHE A 147 -2.80 16.81 -21.38
N PRO A 148 -3.38 15.97 -22.25
CA PRO A 148 -3.58 16.29 -23.67
C PRO A 148 -4.63 17.39 -23.90
N LYS A 149 -5.41 17.77 -22.86
CA LYS A 149 -6.41 18.83 -22.89
C LYS A 149 -6.46 19.55 -21.54
N LYS A 150 -6.71 20.86 -21.57
CA LYS A 150 -6.83 21.66 -20.36
C LYS A 150 -8.01 21.23 -19.49
N SER A 151 -9.16 20.86 -20.07
CA SER A 151 -10.31 20.36 -19.31
C SER A 151 -9.98 19.16 -18.44
N LEU A 152 -9.18 18.21 -18.95
CA LEU A 152 -8.74 17.05 -18.18
C LEU A 152 -7.80 17.42 -17.02
N LEU A 153 -6.94 18.43 -17.23
CA LEU A 153 -6.12 18.96 -16.15
C LEU A 153 -6.98 19.65 -15.08
N ASP A 154 -7.95 20.47 -15.50
CA ASP A 154 -8.84 21.17 -14.57
C ASP A 154 -9.69 20.17 -13.75
N GLU A 155 -10.22 19.13 -14.38
CA GLU A 155 -10.93 18.03 -13.70
C GLU A 155 -10.03 17.31 -12.69
N TYR A 156 -8.78 17.03 -13.06
CA TYR A 156 -7.81 16.42 -12.19
C TYR A 156 -7.45 17.30 -10.98
N LEU A 157 -7.29 18.61 -11.19
CA LEU A 157 -7.00 19.56 -10.11
C LEU A 157 -8.18 19.67 -9.13
N VAL A 158 -9.43 19.67 -9.64
CA VAL A 158 -10.63 19.60 -8.79
C VAL A 158 -10.64 18.31 -7.97
N MET A 159 -10.33 17.18 -8.59
CA MET A 159 -10.23 15.89 -7.89
C MET A 159 -9.16 15.93 -6.78
N LEU A 160 -8.00 16.55 -7.03
CA LEU A 160 -6.95 16.70 -6.02
C LEU A 160 -7.40 17.56 -4.83
N GLU A 161 -8.11 18.68 -5.09
CA GLU A 161 -8.63 19.51 -4.02
C GLU A 161 -9.70 18.80 -3.19
N GLU A 162 -10.61 18.07 -3.85
CA GLU A 162 -11.58 17.23 -3.14
C GLU A 162 -10.90 16.14 -2.31
N ALA A 163 -9.85 15.51 -2.82
CA ALA A 163 -9.09 14.52 -2.09
C ALA A 163 -8.38 15.09 -0.85
N LYS A 164 -7.82 16.30 -0.93
CA LYS A 164 -7.25 16.97 0.25
C LYS A 164 -8.30 17.24 1.34
N LYS A 165 -9.53 17.58 0.96
CA LYS A 165 -10.64 17.76 1.92
C LYS A 165 -11.01 16.44 2.60
N ARG A 166 -10.88 15.30 1.89
CA ARG A 166 -11.24 13.96 2.36
C ARG A 166 -10.07 13.21 3.02
N ASP A 167 -8.88 13.79 3.09
CA ASP A 167 -7.71 13.14 3.69
C ASP A 167 -8.04 12.65 5.11
N HIS A 168 -7.92 11.33 5.32
CA HIS A 168 -8.26 10.69 6.59
C HIS A 168 -7.48 11.26 7.79
N ARG A 169 -6.28 11.81 7.58
CA ARG A 169 -5.47 12.46 8.63
C ARG A 169 -6.11 13.76 9.10
N LYS A 170 -6.66 14.53 8.15
CA LYS A 170 -7.40 15.75 8.43
C LYS A 170 -8.73 15.42 9.11
N LEU A 171 -9.53 14.55 8.49
CA LEU A 171 -10.82 14.12 9.03
C LEU A 171 -10.67 13.46 10.40
N GLY A 172 -9.68 12.59 10.58
CA GLY A 172 -9.41 11.91 11.83
C GLY A 172 -9.08 12.88 12.98
N LYS A 173 -8.36 13.97 12.68
CA LYS A 173 -8.07 15.04 13.62
C LYS A 173 -9.32 15.88 13.94
N GLU A 174 -10.06 16.34 12.91
CA GLU A 174 -11.27 17.13 13.07
C GLU A 174 -12.40 16.39 13.81
N MET A 175 -12.51 15.08 13.58
CA MET A 175 -13.48 14.20 14.22
C MET A 175 -13.00 13.59 15.54
N GLU A 176 -11.77 13.89 15.96
CA GLU A 176 -11.13 13.37 17.18
C GLU A 176 -11.10 11.84 17.23
N LEU A 177 -10.73 11.18 16.13
CA LEU A 177 -10.74 9.72 16.03
C LEU A 177 -9.42 9.07 16.46
N PHE A 178 -8.31 9.64 16.06
CA PHE A 178 -6.97 9.10 16.35
C PHE A 178 -5.91 10.20 16.34
N THR A 179 -4.76 9.87 16.91
CA THR A 179 -3.57 10.75 16.89
C THR A 179 -2.28 9.93 16.81
N PHE A 180 -1.19 10.60 16.53
CA PHE A 180 0.17 10.06 16.62
C PHE A 180 1.00 10.92 17.56
N SER A 181 1.93 10.29 18.28
CA SER A 181 2.85 10.97 19.18
C SER A 181 4.28 10.49 18.97
N SER A 182 5.22 11.41 18.80
CA SER A 182 6.63 11.08 18.72
C SER A 182 7.17 10.42 19.99
N ARG A 183 6.54 10.68 21.13
CA ARG A 183 6.89 10.03 22.43
C ARG A 183 6.48 8.56 22.48
N VAL A 184 5.41 8.18 21.78
CA VAL A 184 4.99 6.77 21.65
C VAL A 184 5.80 6.07 20.58
N GLY A 185 6.05 6.75 19.47
CA GLY A 185 6.82 6.24 18.33
C GLY A 185 6.13 6.47 17.00
N LEU A 186 6.92 6.50 15.93
CA LEU A 186 6.41 6.70 14.58
C LEU A 186 5.63 5.47 14.11
N GLY A 187 4.50 5.70 13.46
CA GLY A 187 3.66 4.63 12.91
C GLY A 187 2.89 3.82 13.94
N LEU A 188 2.77 4.32 15.20
CA LEU A 188 2.00 3.72 16.28
C LEU A 188 0.77 4.59 16.54
N PRO A 189 -0.41 4.25 15.97
CA PRO A 189 -1.62 5.06 16.12
C PRO A 189 -2.20 4.96 17.54
N LEU A 190 -2.65 6.08 18.06
CA LEU A 190 -3.43 6.17 19.30
C LEU A 190 -4.88 6.44 18.95
N TRP A 191 -5.75 5.49 19.24
CA TRP A 191 -7.19 5.66 19.08
C TRP A 191 -7.75 6.51 20.22
N LEU A 192 -8.39 7.61 19.86
CA LEU A 192 -9.08 8.48 20.83
C LEU A 192 -10.45 7.89 21.19
N PRO A 193 -11.14 8.37 22.22
CA PRO A 193 -12.41 7.79 22.66
C PRO A 193 -13.44 7.61 21.53
N ARG A 194 -13.63 8.60 20.68
CA ARG A 194 -14.56 8.55 19.53
C ARG A 194 -14.13 7.53 18.48
N GLY A 195 -12.85 7.48 18.17
CA GLY A 195 -12.29 6.48 17.25
C GLY A 195 -12.36 5.07 17.82
N SER A 196 -12.19 4.92 19.14
CA SER A 196 -12.32 3.63 19.81
C SER A 196 -13.76 3.09 19.74
N VAL A 197 -14.77 3.96 19.90
CA VAL A 197 -16.18 3.58 19.70
C VAL A 197 -16.42 3.09 18.29
N MET A 198 -15.95 3.84 17.28
CA MET A 198 -16.07 3.46 15.87
C MET A 198 -15.39 2.12 15.58
N ARG A 199 -14.18 1.93 16.09
CA ARG A 199 -13.44 0.68 15.98
C ARG A 199 -14.21 -0.51 16.58
N LEU A 200 -14.74 -0.36 17.78
CA LEU A 200 -15.56 -1.39 18.45
C LEU A 200 -16.82 -1.73 17.65
N GLN A 201 -17.46 -0.74 17.00
CA GLN A 201 -18.61 -0.98 16.13
C GLN A 201 -18.22 -1.78 14.88
N LEU A 202 -17.08 -1.49 14.25
CA LEU A 202 -16.56 -2.28 13.14
C LEU A 202 -16.27 -3.72 13.56
N GLU A 203 -15.61 -3.90 14.69
CA GLU A 203 -15.32 -5.22 15.24
C GLU A 203 -16.62 -6.01 15.54
N ASN A 204 -17.59 -5.37 16.21
CA ASN A 204 -18.87 -5.99 16.55
C ASN A 204 -19.72 -6.31 15.31
N PHE A 205 -19.67 -5.47 14.29
CA PHE A 205 -20.32 -5.74 13.00
C PHE A 205 -19.81 -7.05 12.39
N LEU A 206 -18.49 -7.20 12.30
CA LEU A 206 -17.91 -8.39 11.71
C LEU A 206 -18.07 -9.61 12.62
N ARG A 207 -17.88 -9.50 13.94
CA ARG A 207 -18.05 -10.61 14.89
C ARG A 207 -19.42 -11.28 14.74
N ARG A 208 -20.51 -10.50 14.70
CA ARG A 208 -21.85 -11.04 14.48
C ARG A 208 -21.96 -11.86 13.20
N LYS A 209 -21.31 -11.38 12.13
CA LYS A 209 -21.33 -12.11 10.85
C LYS A 209 -20.47 -13.38 10.90
N LEU A 210 -19.35 -13.33 11.61
CA LEU A 210 -18.49 -14.49 11.79
C LEU A 210 -19.17 -15.61 12.60
N ASP A 211 -19.96 -15.25 13.63
CA ASP A 211 -20.74 -16.22 14.41
C ASP A 211 -21.73 -16.97 13.51
N GLU A 212 -22.42 -16.26 12.57
CA GLU A 212 -23.32 -16.88 11.60
C GLU A 212 -22.61 -17.88 10.67
N TYR A 213 -21.33 -17.61 10.36
CA TYR A 213 -20.49 -18.47 9.50
C TYR A 213 -19.77 -19.58 10.29
N GLY A 214 -20.00 -19.68 11.61
CA GLY A 214 -19.43 -20.71 12.47
C GLY A 214 -17.94 -20.56 12.72
N TYR A 215 -17.43 -19.32 12.79
CA TYR A 215 -16.06 -19.04 13.21
C TYR A 215 -15.93 -19.11 14.74
N LEU A 216 -14.84 -19.66 15.19
CA LEU A 216 -14.49 -19.78 16.61
C LEU A 216 -13.52 -18.66 16.98
N PRO A 217 -13.88 -17.81 17.98
CA PRO A 217 -13.01 -16.72 18.40
C PRO A 217 -11.79 -17.27 19.16
N VAL A 218 -10.62 -16.74 18.82
CA VAL A 218 -9.35 -17.00 19.51
C VAL A 218 -8.67 -15.69 19.86
N VAL A 219 -7.73 -15.73 20.81
CA VAL A 219 -6.88 -14.60 21.19
C VAL A 219 -5.46 -15.09 21.35
N THR A 220 -4.52 -14.44 20.68
CA THR A 220 -3.11 -14.82 20.70
C THR A 220 -2.23 -13.71 21.30
N PRO A 221 -1.12 -14.06 21.96
CA PRO A 221 -0.22 -13.05 22.52
C PRO A 221 0.45 -12.21 21.44
N HIS A 222 0.90 -11.01 21.82
CA HIS A 222 1.58 -10.07 20.92
C HIS A 222 3.02 -10.48 20.60
N ILE A 223 3.61 -11.35 21.43
CA ILE A 223 4.94 -11.88 21.25
C ILE A 223 4.92 -13.42 21.15
N GLY A 224 5.89 -13.97 20.46
CA GLY A 224 6.11 -15.42 20.40
C GLY A 224 7.60 -15.71 20.36
N SER A 225 7.99 -16.95 20.65
CA SER A 225 9.40 -17.36 20.54
C SER A 225 9.88 -17.15 19.10
N LYS A 226 11.12 -16.71 18.92
CA LYS A 226 11.75 -16.55 17.60
C LYS A 226 11.67 -17.85 16.79
N GLN A 227 11.79 -19.00 17.44
CA GLN A 227 11.72 -20.31 16.79
C GLN A 227 10.37 -20.55 16.09
N LEU A 228 9.27 -20.04 16.63
CA LEU A 228 7.95 -20.11 15.99
C LEU A 228 7.97 -19.47 14.59
N TYR A 229 8.62 -18.31 14.47
CA TYR A 229 8.73 -17.56 13.22
C TYR A 229 9.81 -18.09 12.27
N VAL A 230 10.82 -18.79 12.80
CA VAL A 230 11.78 -19.58 12.01
C VAL A 230 11.06 -20.77 11.38
N THR A 231 10.28 -21.51 12.18
CA THR A 231 9.50 -22.65 11.69
C THR A 231 8.54 -22.25 10.58
N SER A 232 7.81 -21.15 10.74
CA SER A 232 6.86 -20.67 9.74
C SER A 232 7.51 -20.03 8.51
N GLY A 233 8.81 -19.68 8.55
CA GLY A 233 9.51 -18.97 7.49
C GLY A 233 9.41 -17.44 7.54
N HIS A 234 8.58 -16.90 8.45
CA HIS A 234 8.40 -15.44 8.56
C HIS A 234 9.68 -14.71 8.97
N TYR A 235 10.51 -15.32 9.84
CA TYR A 235 11.77 -14.71 10.27
C TYR A 235 12.72 -14.45 9.10
N ALA A 236 12.86 -15.41 8.20
CA ALA A 236 13.72 -15.26 7.02
C ALA A 236 13.17 -14.21 6.03
N LYS A 237 11.84 -14.16 5.86
CA LYS A 237 11.18 -13.27 4.89
C LYS A 237 11.10 -11.83 5.37
N TYR A 238 10.72 -11.62 6.63
CA TYR A 238 10.49 -10.29 7.20
C TYR A 238 11.66 -9.78 8.06
N GLY A 239 12.83 -10.41 8.01
CA GLY A 239 13.95 -10.09 8.89
C GLY A 239 14.35 -8.60 8.91
N LYS A 240 14.26 -7.90 7.78
CA LYS A 240 14.53 -6.46 7.67
C LYS A 240 13.33 -5.59 8.07
N ASP A 241 12.12 -6.12 7.86
CA ASP A 241 10.84 -5.43 8.09
C ASP A 241 10.17 -5.89 9.39
N SER A 242 10.91 -6.59 10.26
CA SER A 242 10.49 -6.97 11.60
C SER A 242 11.20 -6.12 12.64
N PHE A 243 10.53 -5.90 13.77
CA PHE A 243 11.23 -5.46 14.97
C PHE A 243 12.27 -6.50 15.36
N GLN A 244 13.45 -6.04 15.81
CA GLN A 244 14.51 -6.95 16.22
C GLN A 244 14.05 -7.85 17.37
N PRO A 245 14.61 -9.09 17.49
CA PRO A 245 14.28 -9.98 18.60
C PRO A 245 14.49 -9.34 19.96
N ILE A 246 13.58 -9.60 20.87
CA ILE A 246 13.64 -9.20 22.27
C ILE A 246 14.44 -10.26 23.01
N HIS A 247 15.57 -9.87 23.60
CA HIS A 247 16.39 -10.73 24.45
C HIS A 247 15.86 -10.71 25.88
N THR A 248 15.77 -11.86 26.51
CA THR A 248 15.38 -12.01 27.91
C THR A 248 16.64 -12.11 28.80
N PRO A 249 16.50 -12.03 30.13
CA PRO A 249 17.62 -12.32 31.03
C PRO A 249 18.18 -13.75 30.93
N GLN A 250 17.42 -14.67 30.35
CA GLN A 250 17.88 -16.04 30.10
C GLN A 250 18.67 -16.09 28.79
N GLU A 251 19.92 -16.55 28.86
CA GLU A 251 20.81 -16.66 27.70
C GLU A 251 20.22 -17.61 26.64
N GLY A 252 20.18 -17.14 25.38
CA GLY A 252 19.67 -17.91 24.24
C GLY A 252 18.15 -17.86 24.07
N GLU A 253 17.41 -17.23 24.98
CA GLU A 253 15.97 -17.06 24.86
C GLU A 253 15.64 -15.74 24.13
N GLU A 254 14.96 -15.86 22.98
CA GLU A 254 14.57 -14.73 22.15
C GLU A 254 13.10 -14.78 21.80
N TYR A 255 12.43 -13.64 21.94
CA TYR A 255 11.04 -13.42 21.50
C TYR A 255 10.98 -12.39 20.39
N MET A 256 9.89 -12.39 19.62
CA MET A 256 9.60 -11.41 18.59
C MET A 256 8.19 -10.86 18.76
N LEU A 257 8.00 -9.59 18.43
CA LEU A 257 6.67 -9.06 18.14
C LEU A 257 6.14 -9.79 16.90
N LYS A 258 4.93 -10.32 16.97
CA LYS A 258 4.34 -11.09 15.86
C LYS A 258 4.12 -10.23 14.62
N PRO A 259 4.71 -10.57 13.45
CA PRO A 259 4.44 -9.90 12.19
C PRO A 259 3.15 -10.39 11.52
N MET A 260 2.66 -11.56 11.92
CA MET A 260 1.44 -12.23 11.45
C MET A 260 0.86 -13.14 12.53
N ASN A 261 -0.43 -13.48 12.43
CA ASN A 261 -1.14 -14.31 13.41
C ASN A 261 -1.10 -15.80 13.08
N CYS A 262 -0.88 -16.17 11.81
CA CYS A 262 -0.97 -17.53 11.31
C CYS A 262 -0.12 -18.57 12.08
N PRO A 263 1.13 -18.29 12.54
CA PRO A 263 1.89 -19.27 13.30
C PRO A 263 1.23 -19.66 14.62
N HIS A 264 0.61 -18.69 15.30
CA HIS A 264 -0.12 -18.93 16.55
C HIS A 264 -1.37 -19.79 16.32
N HIS A 265 -2.12 -19.56 15.23
CA HIS A 265 -3.30 -20.34 14.89
C HIS A 265 -2.92 -21.78 14.52
N CYS A 266 -1.75 -22.02 13.91
CA CYS A 266 -1.21 -23.36 13.69
C CYS A 266 -0.96 -24.08 15.02
N GLU A 267 -0.41 -23.39 16.03
CA GLU A 267 -0.20 -23.98 17.36
C GLU A 267 -1.52 -24.24 18.09
N ILE A 268 -2.55 -23.38 17.94
CA ILE A 268 -3.90 -23.66 18.47
C ILE A 268 -4.48 -24.89 17.79
N TYR A 269 -4.32 -25.07 16.47
CA TYR A 269 -4.75 -26.28 15.79
C TYR A 269 -4.07 -27.53 16.37
N ARG A 270 -2.76 -27.48 16.58
CA ARG A 270 -1.93 -28.59 17.14
C ARG A 270 -2.26 -28.93 18.59
N SER A 271 -2.86 -28.02 19.35
CA SER A 271 -3.10 -28.19 20.78
C SER A 271 -4.02 -29.37 21.13
N ALA A 272 -4.73 -29.94 20.13
CA ALA A 272 -5.59 -31.12 20.31
C ALA A 272 -5.54 -32.02 19.07
N PRO A 273 -5.74 -33.36 19.25
CA PRO A 273 -5.93 -34.28 18.12
C PRO A 273 -7.15 -33.85 17.28
N ARG A 274 -7.02 -33.93 15.95
CA ARG A 274 -8.08 -33.57 15.02
C ARG A 274 -8.53 -34.77 14.19
N SER A 275 -9.80 -34.80 13.85
CA SER A 275 -10.40 -35.78 12.93
C SER A 275 -11.05 -35.08 11.75
N TYR A 276 -11.37 -35.83 10.70
CA TYR A 276 -12.12 -35.32 9.54
C TYR A 276 -13.46 -34.70 9.91
N ARG A 277 -14.03 -35.04 11.08
CA ARG A 277 -15.32 -34.51 11.57
C ARG A 277 -15.19 -33.11 12.17
N ASP A 278 -13.97 -32.74 12.60
CA ASP A 278 -13.70 -31.42 13.16
C ASP A 278 -13.49 -30.36 12.08
N LEU A 279 -13.31 -30.80 10.83
CA LEU A 279 -13.05 -29.92 9.70
C LEU A 279 -14.32 -29.67 8.85
N PRO A 280 -14.59 -28.45 8.40
CA PRO A 280 -13.71 -27.27 8.45
C PRO A 280 -13.66 -26.64 9.83
N LEU A 281 -12.45 -26.31 10.30
CA LEU A 281 -12.22 -25.61 11.56
C LEU A 281 -11.79 -24.16 11.26
N ARG A 282 -12.52 -23.18 11.79
CA ARG A 282 -12.34 -21.77 11.45
C ARG A 282 -12.01 -20.96 12.70
N PHE A 283 -10.75 -20.55 12.86
CA PHE A 283 -10.32 -19.67 13.93
C PHE A 283 -10.28 -18.22 13.46
N ALA A 284 -10.82 -17.30 14.25
CA ALA A 284 -10.82 -15.87 13.93
C ALA A 284 -10.43 -15.02 15.14
N GLU A 285 -9.64 -13.96 14.90
CA GLU A 285 -9.31 -12.95 15.89
C GLU A 285 -9.20 -11.55 15.25
N PHE A 286 -9.40 -10.51 16.06
CA PHE A 286 -8.86 -9.19 15.74
C PHE A 286 -7.44 -9.15 16.30
N GLY A 287 -6.51 -9.63 15.48
CA GLY A 287 -5.12 -9.87 15.89
C GLY A 287 -4.23 -8.68 15.57
N THR A 288 -3.62 -8.08 16.60
CA THR A 288 -2.66 -6.99 16.41
C THR A 288 -1.31 -7.56 16.01
N VAL A 289 -0.75 -7.02 14.91
CA VAL A 289 0.55 -7.42 14.35
C VAL A 289 1.47 -6.20 14.21
N TYR A 290 2.77 -6.46 14.10
CA TYR A 290 3.82 -5.44 14.14
C TYR A 290 4.77 -5.62 12.98
N ARG A 291 5.00 -4.54 12.21
CA ARG A 291 5.96 -4.53 11.11
C ARG A 291 6.80 -3.26 11.18
N TYR A 292 8.10 -3.40 11.01
CA TYR A 292 9.01 -2.25 11.02
C TYR A 292 9.04 -1.60 9.65
N GLU A 293 7.94 -0.93 9.29
CA GLU A 293 7.88 -0.12 8.07
C GLU A 293 8.88 1.03 8.15
N GLN A 294 9.56 1.33 7.05
CA GLN A 294 10.51 2.43 7.00
C GLN A 294 9.81 3.78 7.23
N SER A 295 10.49 4.73 7.87
CA SER A 295 9.87 6.00 8.26
C SER A 295 9.31 6.80 7.08
N GLY A 296 9.96 6.73 5.91
CA GLY A 296 9.51 7.38 4.68
C GLY A 296 8.27 6.77 4.05
N GLU A 297 7.87 5.56 4.44
CA GLU A 297 6.69 4.87 3.94
C GLU A 297 5.45 5.08 4.80
N LEU A 298 5.62 5.55 6.05
CA LEU A 298 4.51 5.76 6.98
C LEU A 298 3.54 6.83 6.48
N HIS A 299 2.23 6.50 6.50
CA HIS A 299 1.22 7.42 5.99
C HIS A 299 -0.11 7.28 6.75
N GLY A 300 -0.35 8.15 7.73
CA GLY A 300 -1.57 8.13 8.54
C GLY A 300 -1.90 6.73 9.05
N LEU A 301 -3.16 6.31 8.91
CA LEU A 301 -3.59 4.95 9.24
C LEU A 301 -3.41 3.93 8.09
N THR A 302 -3.07 4.38 6.87
CA THR A 302 -2.94 3.45 5.72
C THR A 302 -1.66 2.64 5.75
N ARG A 303 -0.57 3.17 6.35
CA ARG A 303 0.68 2.45 6.54
C ARG A 303 1.28 2.79 7.90
N VAL A 304 1.25 1.83 8.79
CA VAL A 304 1.59 1.94 10.21
C VAL A 304 2.47 0.77 10.65
N ARG A 305 3.10 0.88 11.82
CA ARG A 305 3.96 -0.17 12.40
C ARG A 305 3.23 -1.12 13.34
N CYS A 306 2.04 -0.74 13.78
CA CYS A 306 1.16 -1.55 14.63
C CYS A 306 -0.25 -1.45 14.07
N PHE A 307 -0.85 -2.58 13.69
CA PHE A 307 -2.20 -2.62 13.13
C PHE A 307 -2.92 -3.90 13.51
N THR A 308 -4.24 -3.84 13.50
CA THR A 308 -5.10 -4.96 13.87
C THR A 308 -5.79 -5.52 12.64
N GLN A 309 -5.52 -6.79 12.36
CA GLN A 309 -6.18 -7.53 11.29
C GLN A 309 -7.43 -8.23 11.81
N ASP A 310 -8.48 -8.23 11.02
CA ASP A 310 -9.65 -9.10 11.17
C ASP A 310 -9.33 -10.49 10.61
N ASP A 311 -8.37 -11.12 11.22
CA ASP A 311 -7.65 -12.27 10.68
C ASP A 311 -8.37 -13.58 11.03
N ALA A 312 -8.43 -14.49 10.07
CA ALA A 312 -8.86 -15.86 10.35
C ALA A 312 -8.12 -16.87 9.50
N HIS A 313 -8.03 -18.06 10.08
CA HIS A 313 -7.40 -19.21 9.45
C HIS A 313 -8.36 -20.40 9.50
N LEU A 314 -8.72 -20.89 8.31
CA LEU A 314 -9.56 -22.04 8.14
C LEU A 314 -8.68 -23.24 7.84
N PHE A 315 -8.88 -24.32 8.59
CA PHE A 315 -8.24 -25.60 8.34
C PHE A 315 -9.29 -26.53 7.72
N VAL A 316 -9.04 -26.94 6.49
CA VAL A 316 -10.03 -27.66 5.68
C VAL A 316 -9.44 -28.94 5.09
N ARG A 317 -10.30 -29.91 4.80
CA ARG A 317 -9.91 -31.03 3.95
C ARG A 317 -9.81 -30.56 2.49
N PRO A 318 -9.02 -31.23 1.63
CA PRO A 318 -8.94 -30.86 0.21
C PRO A 318 -10.29 -30.82 -0.53
N ASP A 319 -11.23 -31.68 -0.14
CA ASP A 319 -12.59 -31.74 -0.72
C ASP A 319 -13.49 -30.58 -0.27
N GLN A 320 -13.15 -29.87 0.80
CA GLN A 320 -13.89 -28.72 1.33
C GLN A 320 -13.32 -27.36 0.85
N LEU A 321 -12.12 -27.38 0.26
CA LEU A 321 -11.38 -26.15 -0.05
C LEU A 321 -12.18 -25.17 -0.88
N LYS A 322 -12.78 -25.64 -1.98
CA LYS A 322 -13.53 -24.79 -2.91
C LYS A 322 -14.72 -24.11 -2.23
N GLU A 323 -15.57 -24.89 -1.57
CA GLU A 323 -16.76 -24.37 -0.88
C GLU A 323 -16.41 -23.33 0.19
N GLU A 324 -15.37 -23.61 0.99
CA GLU A 324 -14.94 -22.68 2.04
C GLU A 324 -14.30 -21.43 1.47
N PHE A 325 -13.55 -21.53 0.39
CA PHE A 325 -12.97 -20.37 -0.30
C PHE A 325 -14.06 -19.46 -0.88
N GLU A 326 -15.09 -20.03 -1.50
CA GLU A 326 -16.23 -19.28 -2.01
C GLU A 326 -17.03 -18.58 -0.91
N LYS A 327 -17.22 -19.21 0.25
CA LYS A 327 -17.86 -18.58 1.43
C LYS A 327 -17.05 -17.39 1.93
N VAL A 328 -15.73 -17.45 1.86
CA VAL A 328 -14.87 -16.31 2.21
C VAL A 328 -15.04 -15.16 1.22
N ILE A 329 -15.12 -15.45 -0.08
CA ILE A 329 -15.43 -14.41 -1.09
C ILE A 329 -16.79 -13.75 -0.77
N ASP A 330 -17.81 -14.53 -0.48
CA ASP A 330 -19.16 -14.02 -0.13
C ASP A 330 -19.11 -13.12 1.12
N LEU A 331 -18.32 -13.50 2.12
CA LEU A 331 -18.11 -12.66 3.32
C LEU A 331 -17.45 -11.33 2.99
N ILE A 332 -16.42 -11.32 2.14
CA ILE A 332 -15.74 -10.07 1.71
C ILE A 332 -16.71 -9.19 0.93
N LEU A 333 -17.47 -9.76 0.00
CA LEU A 333 -18.46 -9.03 -0.78
C LEU A 333 -19.59 -8.48 0.10
N TYR A 334 -20.03 -9.22 1.12
CA TYR A 334 -20.97 -8.74 2.12
C TYR A 334 -20.44 -7.53 2.88
N VAL A 335 -19.18 -7.58 3.34
CA VAL A 335 -18.54 -6.45 4.02
C VAL A 335 -18.51 -5.24 3.09
N PHE A 336 -17.99 -5.38 1.87
CA PHE A 336 -17.88 -4.28 0.93
C PHE A 336 -19.25 -3.68 0.56
N GLY A 337 -20.25 -4.52 0.36
CA GLY A 337 -21.64 -4.10 0.09
C GLY A 337 -22.22 -3.27 1.26
N SER A 338 -21.94 -3.67 2.51
CA SER A 338 -22.41 -2.99 3.71
C SER A 338 -21.84 -1.57 3.85
N PHE A 339 -20.64 -1.31 3.34
CA PHE A 339 -19.99 0.00 3.31
C PHE A 339 -20.10 0.71 1.96
N LYS A 340 -20.86 0.14 1.00
CA LYS A 340 -21.07 0.69 -0.34
C LYS A 340 -19.78 0.85 -1.16
N PHE A 341 -18.78 0.01 -0.91
CA PHE A 341 -17.61 -0.09 -1.77
C PHE A 341 -17.98 -0.83 -3.07
N GLN A 342 -18.31 -0.08 -4.11
CA GLN A 342 -18.70 -0.63 -5.41
C GLN A 342 -17.55 -0.68 -6.42
N ASN A 343 -16.55 0.20 -6.25
CA ASN A 343 -15.42 0.33 -7.16
C ASN A 343 -14.18 -0.40 -6.61
N PHE A 344 -14.19 -1.71 -6.67
CA PHE A 344 -13.02 -2.53 -6.37
C PHE A 344 -12.59 -3.36 -7.58
N THR A 345 -11.34 -3.77 -7.60
CA THR A 345 -10.79 -4.72 -8.56
C THR A 345 -10.37 -5.97 -7.80
N ALA A 346 -10.81 -7.14 -8.22
CA ALA A 346 -10.32 -8.41 -7.71
C ALA A 346 -9.00 -8.74 -8.42
N GLN A 347 -7.91 -8.86 -7.66
CA GLN A 347 -6.57 -9.13 -8.18
C GLN A 347 -6.15 -10.54 -7.78
N VAL A 348 -5.89 -11.39 -8.77
CA VAL A 348 -5.30 -12.71 -8.56
C VAL A 348 -3.78 -12.53 -8.54
N SER A 349 -3.20 -12.64 -7.36
CA SER A 349 -1.77 -12.45 -7.12
C SER A 349 -1.07 -13.80 -7.13
N LEU A 350 -0.30 -14.06 -8.19
CA LEU A 350 0.40 -15.31 -8.43
C LEU A 350 1.90 -15.17 -8.13
N ARG A 351 2.59 -16.32 -8.01
CA ARG A 351 4.05 -16.33 -7.84
C ARG A 351 4.77 -15.77 -9.08
N ASP A 352 5.97 -15.25 -8.86
CA ASP A 352 6.87 -14.84 -9.94
C ASP A 352 7.48 -16.11 -10.58
N PRO A 353 7.21 -16.39 -11.86
CA PRO A 353 7.73 -17.58 -12.53
C PRO A 353 9.26 -17.54 -12.73
N GLU A 354 9.86 -16.34 -12.75
CA GLU A 354 11.30 -16.13 -12.96
C GLU A 354 12.09 -16.19 -11.64
N HIS A 355 11.41 -16.02 -10.49
CA HIS A 355 12.02 -15.94 -9.17
C HIS A 355 11.36 -16.89 -8.16
N LYS A 356 11.28 -18.16 -8.51
CA LYS A 356 10.62 -19.19 -7.66
C LYS A 356 11.30 -19.40 -6.30
N GLU A 357 12.58 -19.06 -6.17
CA GLU A 357 13.33 -19.12 -4.90
C GLU A 357 12.79 -18.19 -3.80
N LYS A 358 11.96 -17.21 -4.16
CA LYS A 358 11.30 -16.32 -3.19
C LYS A 358 10.14 -16.98 -2.45
N TYR A 359 9.72 -18.18 -2.88
CA TYR A 359 8.52 -18.86 -2.41
C TYR A 359 8.87 -20.21 -1.78
N ILE A 360 8.13 -20.59 -0.75
CA ILE A 360 8.31 -21.89 -0.08
C ILE A 360 7.35 -22.93 -0.64
N GLY A 361 7.72 -24.21 -0.54
CA GLY A 361 6.89 -25.35 -0.94
C GLY A 361 7.21 -25.88 -2.33
N SER A 362 6.44 -26.88 -2.77
CA SER A 362 6.61 -27.53 -4.07
C SER A 362 5.84 -26.84 -5.18
N ASP A 363 6.31 -26.96 -6.42
CA ASP A 363 5.62 -26.45 -7.59
C ASP A 363 4.21 -27.04 -7.73
N GLU A 364 4.02 -28.32 -7.40
CA GLU A 364 2.72 -28.98 -7.44
C GLU A 364 1.68 -28.32 -6.50
N ASN A 365 2.11 -27.97 -5.28
CA ASN A 365 1.26 -27.26 -4.32
C ASN A 365 0.88 -25.86 -4.84
N TRP A 366 1.84 -25.16 -5.44
CA TRP A 366 1.61 -23.87 -6.03
C TRP A 366 0.64 -23.92 -7.21
N ASP A 367 0.87 -24.82 -8.18
CA ASP A 367 0.01 -24.96 -9.35
C ASP A 367 -1.43 -25.28 -8.96
N ARG A 368 -1.62 -26.17 -7.97
CA ARG A 368 -2.94 -26.50 -7.43
C ARG A 368 -3.62 -25.31 -6.77
N ALA A 369 -2.88 -24.55 -5.95
CA ALA A 369 -3.41 -23.38 -5.26
C ALA A 369 -3.78 -22.25 -6.24
N GLU A 370 -2.91 -21.95 -7.21
CA GLU A 370 -3.12 -20.92 -8.22
C GLU A 370 -4.34 -21.23 -9.08
N GLN A 371 -4.44 -22.48 -9.57
CA GLN A 371 -5.60 -22.93 -10.35
C GLN A 371 -6.91 -22.84 -9.54
N GLY A 372 -6.88 -23.26 -8.28
CA GLY A 372 -8.06 -23.22 -7.41
C GLY A 372 -8.58 -21.80 -7.17
N ILE A 373 -7.70 -20.81 -6.99
CA ILE A 373 -8.09 -19.41 -6.83
C ILE A 373 -8.70 -18.84 -8.12
N ILE A 374 -8.07 -19.11 -9.27
CA ILE A 374 -8.57 -18.65 -10.57
C ILE A 374 -9.98 -19.20 -10.84
N GLU A 375 -10.18 -20.50 -10.62
CA GLU A 375 -11.47 -21.16 -10.81
C GLU A 375 -12.55 -20.59 -9.88
N ALA A 376 -12.26 -20.45 -8.58
CA ALA A 376 -13.21 -19.93 -7.61
C ALA A 376 -13.59 -18.46 -7.90
N ALA A 377 -12.66 -17.63 -8.31
CA ALA A 377 -12.94 -16.26 -8.70
C ALA A 377 -13.83 -16.18 -9.95
N ALA A 378 -13.57 -17.03 -10.95
CA ALA A 378 -14.38 -17.10 -12.17
C ALA A 378 -15.82 -17.56 -11.88
N GLU A 379 -16.01 -18.58 -11.04
CA GLU A 379 -17.33 -19.09 -10.65
C GLU A 379 -18.17 -18.06 -9.87
N LYS A 380 -17.51 -17.20 -9.08
CA LYS A 380 -18.16 -16.06 -8.42
C LYS A 380 -18.41 -14.88 -9.37
N GLY A 381 -18.08 -15.00 -10.65
CA GLY A 381 -18.29 -13.95 -11.66
C GLY A 381 -17.45 -12.69 -11.41
N LEU A 382 -16.36 -12.80 -10.69
CA LEU A 382 -15.48 -11.67 -10.43
C LEU A 382 -14.69 -11.30 -11.69
N GLN A 383 -14.65 -10.01 -12.01
CA GLN A 383 -13.72 -9.50 -13.01
C GLN A 383 -12.34 -9.38 -12.36
N THR A 384 -11.42 -10.24 -12.76
CA THR A 384 -10.09 -10.33 -12.17
C THR A 384 -9.01 -9.75 -13.06
N VAL A 385 -7.97 -9.21 -12.41
CA VAL A 385 -6.68 -8.88 -13.01
C VAL A 385 -5.66 -9.83 -12.42
N VAL A 386 -4.81 -10.41 -13.24
CA VAL A 386 -3.73 -11.31 -12.81
C VAL A 386 -2.44 -10.50 -12.69
N GLU A 387 -1.78 -10.60 -11.52
CA GLU A 387 -0.49 -9.96 -11.24
C GLU A 387 0.51 -11.02 -10.77
N TYR A 388 1.64 -11.11 -11.45
CA TYR A 388 2.72 -12.02 -11.10
C TYR A 388 3.71 -11.36 -10.15
N GLY A 389 4.25 -12.13 -9.21
CA GLY A 389 5.19 -11.63 -8.21
C GLY A 389 4.57 -11.06 -6.94
N GLU A 390 3.23 -10.90 -6.91
CA GLU A 390 2.48 -10.31 -5.81
C GLU A 390 1.93 -11.34 -4.82
N ALA A 391 2.14 -12.64 -5.05
CA ALA A 391 1.75 -13.70 -4.12
C ALA A 391 2.46 -13.57 -2.77
N ALA A 392 1.85 -14.09 -1.69
CA ALA A 392 2.55 -14.31 -0.44
C ALA A 392 3.64 -15.37 -0.64
N PHE A 393 4.68 -15.36 0.20
CA PHE A 393 5.78 -16.33 0.05
C PHE A 393 5.36 -17.78 0.28
N TYR A 394 4.19 -18.01 0.88
CA TYR A 394 3.62 -19.32 1.20
C TYR A 394 2.43 -19.72 0.35
N GLY A 395 1.84 -18.82 -0.42
CA GLY A 395 0.69 -19.15 -1.27
C GLY A 395 0.15 -17.98 -2.10
N PRO A 396 -0.63 -18.28 -3.16
CA PRO A 396 -1.27 -17.28 -3.99
C PRO A 396 -2.44 -16.59 -3.25
N LYS A 397 -2.84 -15.41 -3.74
CA LYS A 397 -3.86 -14.57 -3.12
C LYS A 397 -4.93 -14.12 -4.12
N LEU A 398 -6.14 -13.94 -3.62
CA LEU A 398 -7.15 -13.09 -4.24
C LEU A 398 -7.32 -11.85 -3.38
N ASP A 399 -6.83 -10.72 -3.88
CA ASP A 399 -6.85 -9.43 -3.22
C ASP A 399 -7.96 -8.54 -3.77
N PHE A 400 -8.63 -7.82 -2.89
CA PHE A 400 -9.67 -6.86 -3.26
C PHE A 400 -9.12 -5.44 -3.11
N MET A 401 -8.82 -4.84 -4.26
CA MET A 401 -8.19 -3.53 -4.37
C MET A 401 -9.25 -2.44 -4.49
N VAL A 402 -9.40 -1.63 -3.46
CA VAL A 402 -10.33 -0.48 -3.44
C VAL A 402 -9.58 0.79 -3.81
N LYS A 403 -10.19 1.67 -4.59
CA LYS A 403 -9.63 2.98 -4.92
C LYS A 403 -10.08 4.01 -3.90
N ASP A 404 -9.11 4.78 -3.38
CA ASP A 404 -9.41 5.97 -2.58
C ASP A 404 -9.88 7.16 -3.44
N ALA A 405 -10.15 8.28 -2.80
CA ALA A 405 -10.60 9.51 -3.47
C ALA A 405 -9.58 10.10 -4.47
N LEU A 406 -8.31 9.71 -4.38
CA LEU A 406 -7.22 10.08 -5.31
C LEU A 406 -7.03 9.05 -6.43
N GLY A 407 -7.82 7.97 -6.44
CA GLY A 407 -7.65 6.86 -7.35
C GLY A 407 -6.51 5.91 -6.99
N ARG A 408 -5.84 6.09 -5.83
CA ARG A 408 -4.82 5.15 -5.34
C ARG A 408 -5.50 3.84 -4.95
N LYS A 409 -4.88 2.73 -5.35
CA LYS A 409 -5.37 1.40 -5.01
C LYS A 409 -4.88 0.98 -3.63
N TRP A 410 -5.79 0.53 -2.78
CA TRP A 410 -5.49 -0.02 -1.46
C TRP A 410 -6.01 -1.44 -1.37
N GLN A 411 -5.14 -2.38 -1.02
CA GLN A 411 -5.54 -3.72 -0.66
C GLN A 411 -6.29 -3.66 0.68
N LEU A 412 -7.57 -4.01 0.66
CA LEU A 412 -8.39 -4.22 1.84
C LEU A 412 -8.63 -5.71 2.06
N GLY A 413 -9.66 -6.28 1.45
CA GLY A 413 -9.95 -7.71 1.59
C GLY A 413 -8.91 -8.60 0.93
N THR A 414 -8.63 -9.74 1.55
CA THR A 414 -7.77 -10.78 0.98
C THR A 414 -8.23 -12.17 1.39
N VAL A 415 -8.02 -13.14 0.50
CA VAL A 415 -8.12 -14.57 0.78
C VAL A 415 -6.98 -15.31 0.09
N GLN A 416 -6.37 -16.27 0.79
CA GLN A 416 -5.17 -16.98 0.34
C GLN A 416 -5.31 -18.47 0.59
N VAL A 417 -4.76 -19.29 -0.30
CA VAL A 417 -4.68 -20.74 -0.14
C VAL A 417 -3.25 -21.12 0.23
N ASP A 418 -3.08 -21.92 1.25
CA ASP A 418 -1.78 -22.28 1.79
C ASP A 418 -1.71 -23.79 2.08
N TYR A 419 -0.85 -24.47 1.34
CA TYR A 419 -0.46 -25.87 1.57
C TYR A 419 0.84 -25.98 2.37
N ASN A 420 1.58 -24.88 2.53
CA ASN A 420 2.95 -24.87 3.02
C ASN A 420 3.07 -24.74 4.53
N LEU A 421 2.32 -23.84 5.17
CA LEU A 421 2.33 -23.73 6.63
C LEU A 421 1.82 -25.01 7.33
N PRO A 422 0.73 -25.66 6.87
CA PRO A 422 0.34 -26.95 7.42
C PRO A 422 1.45 -28.01 7.36
N GLU A 423 2.26 -28.01 6.31
CA GLU A 423 3.40 -28.91 6.20
C GLU A 423 4.52 -28.56 7.16
N ARG A 424 4.94 -27.31 7.23
CA ARG A 424 6.01 -26.81 8.10
C ARG A 424 5.69 -27.00 9.60
N PHE A 425 4.43 -26.84 9.98
CA PHE A 425 3.94 -27.10 11.33
C PHE A 425 3.55 -28.56 11.58
N GLN A 426 3.68 -29.44 10.57
CA GLN A 426 3.31 -30.87 10.66
C GLN A 426 1.87 -31.07 11.17
N LEU A 427 0.94 -30.23 10.67
CA LEU A 427 -0.47 -30.33 11.06
C LEU A 427 -1.09 -31.59 10.46
N GLU A 428 -1.93 -32.28 11.24
CA GLU A 428 -2.56 -33.53 10.83
C GLU A 428 -4.01 -33.60 11.31
N TYR A 429 -4.82 -34.37 10.58
CA TYR A 429 -6.11 -34.90 11.04
C TYR A 429 -6.22 -36.38 10.73
N THR A 430 -7.01 -37.10 11.51
CA THR A 430 -7.31 -38.53 11.25
C THR A 430 -8.51 -38.59 10.29
N ASP A 431 -8.32 -39.22 9.14
CA ASP A 431 -9.38 -39.38 8.14
C ASP A 431 -10.29 -40.62 8.46
N LYS A 432 -11.33 -40.83 7.68
CA LYS A 432 -12.35 -41.87 7.84
C LYS A 432 -11.75 -43.27 7.86
N ASP A 433 -10.66 -43.50 7.14
CA ASP A 433 -9.92 -44.74 7.04
C ASP A 433 -8.89 -44.94 8.15
N GLY A 434 -8.81 -44.00 9.09
CA GLY A 434 -7.83 -44.01 10.18
C GLY A 434 -6.44 -43.47 9.79
N SER A 435 -6.20 -43.15 8.53
CA SER A 435 -4.96 -42.55 8.07
C SER A 435 -4.78 -41.10 8.54
N LYS A 436 -3.51 -40.68 8.70
CA LYS A 436 -3.16 -39.30 8.98
C LYS A 436 -3.06 -38.53 7.68
N LYS A 437 -3.81 -37.42 7.57
CA LYS A 437 -3.79 -36.51 6.41
C LYS A 437 -3.50 -35.10 6.85
N ARG A 438 -3.00 -34.29 5.91
CA ARG A 438 -2.67 -32.88 6.13
C ARG A 438 -3.83 -31.99 5.71
N PRO A 439 -4.26 -31.03 6.55
CA PRO A 439 -5.25 -30.04 6.13
C PRO A 439 -4.66 -29.06 5.14
N VAL A 440 -5.52 -28.40 4.37
CA VAL A 440 -5.20 -27.17 3.62
C VAL A 440 -5.61 -26.00 4.48
N MET A 441 -4.88 -24.90 4.41
CA MET A 441 -5.17 -23.70 5.17
C MET A 441 -5.66 -22.59 4.26
N ILE A 442 -6.70 -21.87 4.67
CA ILE A 442 -7.17 -20.64 4.03
C ILE A 442 -6.94 -19.49 5.01
N HIS A 443 -6.22 -18.45 4.58
CA HIS A 443 -6.09 -17.20 5.29
C HIS A 443 -7.10 -16.21 4.74
N ARG A 444 -7.73 -15.41 5.59
CA ARG A 444 -8.63 -14.35 5.13
C ARG A 444 -8.66 -13.17 6.08
N ALA A 445 -8.82 -11.97 5.50
CA ALA A 445 -9.06 -10.74 6.22
C ALA A 445 -9.97 -9.83 5.38
N PRO A 446 -11.30 -9.75 5.62
CA PRO A 446 -12.23 -8.91 4.88
C PRO A 446 -11.94 -7.41 4.95
N PHE A 447 -11.59 -6.88 6.14
CA PHE A 447 -11.13 -5.49 6.27
C PHE A 447 -9.66 -5.32 5.85
N GLY A 448 -8.87 -6.35 6.02
CA GLY A 448 -7.41 -6.34 5.91
C GLY A 448 -6.75 -5.82 7.18
N SER A 449 -6.90 -4.55 7.51
CA SER A 449 -6.62 -3.99 8.83
C SER A 449 -7.64 -2.92 9.19
N ILE A 450 -8.00 -2.85 10.46
CA ILE A 450 -8.94 -1.84 10.99
C ILE A 450 -8.45 -0.43 10.70
N GLU A 451 -7.15 -0.20 10.84
CA GLU A 451 -6.52 1.10 10.61
C GLU A 451 -6.67 1.54 9.14
N ARG A 452 -6.23 0.71 8.19
CA ARG A 452 -6.33 1.03 6.76
C ARG A 452 -7.77 1.11 6.29
N PHE A 453 -8.61 0.19 6.75
CA PHE A 453 -10.02 0.19 6.42
C PHE A 453 -10.69 1.48 6.90
N THR A 454 -10.41 1.93 8.13
CA THR A 454 -10.91 3.20 8.66
C THR A 454 -10.45 4.39 7.82
N ALA A 455 -9.16 4.44 7.44
CA ALA A 455 -8.65 5.50 6.59
C ALA A 455 -9.39 5.57 5.25
N VAL A 456 -9.50 4.44 4.55
CA VAL A 456 -10.18 4.36 3.25
C VAL A 456 -11.67 4.68 3.40
N LEU A 457 -12.32 4.22 4.47
CA LEU A 457 -13.73 4.51 4.74
C LEU A 457 -13.97 6.00 4.98
N LEU A 458 -13.13 6.67 5.77
CA LEU A 458 -13.22 8.12 6.01
C LEU A 458 -13.08 8.91 4.70
N GLU A 459 -12.11 8.55 3.86
CA GLU A 459 -11.93 9.19 2.56
C GLU A 459 -13.08 8.89 1.61
N HIS A 460 -13.58 7.67 1.58
CA HIS A 460 -14.73 7.25 0.77
C HIS A 460 -15.99 8.04 1.12
N THR A 461 -16.28 8.17 2.42
CA THR A 461 -17.48 8.86 2.92
C THR A 461 -17.30 10.36 3.12
N ALA A 462 -16.10 10.90 2.94
CA ALA A 462 -15.74 12.28 3.31
C ALA A 462 -16.09 12.60 4.78
N GLY A 463 -15.96 11.60 5.69
CA GLY A 463 -16.34 11.71 7.11
C GLY A 463 -17.84 11.58 7.39
N HIS A 464 -18.69 11.43 6.37
CA HIS A 464 -20.13 11.19 6.53
C HIS A 464 -20.40 9.71 6.80
N LEU A 465 -20.17 9.28 8.03
CA LEU A 465 -20.32 7.88 8.43
C LEU A 465 -21.80 7.47 8.49
N PRO A 466 -22.12 6.17 8.21
CA PRO A 466 -23.43 5.63 8.53
C PRO A 466 -23.78 5.82 10.00
N LEU A 467 -25.07 6.05 10.32
CA LEU A 467 -25.51 6.34 11.68
C LEU A 467 -25.03 5.29 12.71
N TRP A 468 -25.09 4.00 12.35
CA TRP A 468 -24.68 2.91 13.24
C TRP A 468 -23.19 2.90 13.57
N LEU A 469 -22.37 3.56 12.74
CA LEU A 469 -20.91 3.64 12.91
C LEU A 469 -20.47 5.00 13.46
N ALA A 470 -21.35 6.00 13.41
CA ALA A 470 -21.03 7.34 13.92
C ALA A 470 -20.74 7.31 15.42
N PRO A 471 -19.60 7.89 15.89
CA PRO A 471 -19.27 7.94 17.32
C PRO A 471 -20.33 8.66 18.15
N ASP A 472 -20.88 9.75 17.61
CA ASP A 472 -22.02 10.47 18.17
C ASP A 472 -23.22 10.27 17.23
N GLN A 473 -24.19 9.50 17.67
CA GLN A 473 -25.39 9.21 16.86
C GLN A 473 -26.43 10.30 16.98
N VAL A 474 -26.55 10.89 18.16
CA VAL A 474 -27.48 11.99 18.48
C VAL A 474 -26.79 12.99 19.41
N LYS A 475 -27.00 14.27 19.18
CA LYS A 475 -26.60 15.34 20.08
C LYS A 475 -27.82 16.19 20.48
N VAL A 476 -28.04 16.38 21.77
CA VAL A 476 -29.04 17.29 22.27
C VAL A 476 -28.37 18.60 22.59
N LEU A 477 -28.78 19.66 21.89
CA LEU A 477 -28.22 20.99 22.04
C LEU A 477 -29.21 21.90 22.77
N PRO A 478 -28.94 22.34 24.02
CA PRO A 478 -29.77 23.32 24.68
C PRO A 478 -29.61 24.67 24.01
N VAL A 479 -30.74 25.37 23.80
CA VAL A 479 -30.73 26.72 23.15
C VAL A 479 -30.04 27.75 24.06
N SER A 480 -30.04 27.52 25.39
CA SER A 480 -29.31 28.30 26.38
C SER A 480 -29.07 27.47 27.63
N GLU A 481 -28.19 27.90 28.53
CA GLU A 481 -27.89 27.24 29.80
C GLU A 481 -29.14 26.98 30.66
N LYS A 482 -30.15 27.86 30.55
CA LYS A 482 -31.44 27.71 31.25
C LYS A 482 -32.11 26.36 30.98
N TYR A 483 -31.85 25.75 29.81
CA TYR A 483 -32.47 24.50 29.40
C TYR A 483 -31.50 23.30 29.50
N ALA A 484 -30.34 23.49 30.13
CA ALA A 484 -29.33 22.42 30.24
C ALA A 484 -29.84 21.19 30.99
N ASP A 485 -30.55 21.40 32.11
CA ASP A 485 -31.13 20.31 32.92
C ASP A 485 -32.20 19.52 32.15
N TYR A 486 -33.00 20.21 31.32
CA TYR A 486 -33.95 19.53 30.44
C TYR A 486 -33.27 18.74 29.34
N ALA A 487 -32.28 19.35 28.71
CA ALA A 487 -31.49 18.66 27.68
C ALA A 487 -30.81 17.41 28.24
N LYS A 488 -30.26 17.49 29.47
CA LYS A 488 -29.70 16.34 30.17
C LYS A 488 -30.71 15.22 30.38
N LYS A 489 -31.93 15.56 30.87
CA LYS A 489 -33.00 14.57 31.01
C LYS A 489 -33.37 13.86 29.73
N VAL A 490 -33.31 14.58 28.58
CA VAL A 490 -33.56 14.00 27.25
C VAL A 490 -32.42 13.07 26.84
N CYS A 491 -31.17 13.37 27.20
CA CYS A 491 -30.03 12.49 26.95
C CYS A 491 -30.03 11.22 27.80
N ASP A 492 -30.63 11.29 29.01
CA ASP A 492 -30.67 10.18 29.95
C ASP A 492 -31.83 9.19 29.65
N LEU A 493 -32.76 9.54 28.76
CA LEU A 493 -33.84 8.68 28.22
C LEU A 493 -33.36 7.85 27.04
#